data_85e06c85c609b1b9193ff56ec31d208f
#
_entry.id   85e06c85c609b1b9193ff56ec31d208f
#
_cell.length_a   1.000
_cell.length_b   1.000
_cell.length_c   1.000
_cell.angle_alpha   90.00
_cell.angle_beta   90.00
_cell.angle_gamma   90.00
#
_symmetry.space_group_name_H-M   'P 1'
#
loop_
_entity.id
_entity.type
_entity.pdbx_description
1 polymer ?
#
loop_
_entity_poly.entity_id
_entity_poly.type
_entity_poly.pdbx_seq_one_letter_code
_entity_poly.pdbx_strand_id
1 'polypeptide(L)'
;LLFFIMKKYIVLFPALLIILLNHCTNDLDEIPVTDIASTSNEVTQSNNNSSSSSSSSSSSSSSSSSQNTTADESFDHQKMLTNWADNIIIPSITSFKNSLTQLQEVANIFVGDPTSDNLLSLKEIWFSSYLKWQYVEMFDIGIAEEIYLKNRLNLYPANIEKIENNILSKNYDLDQSNNFSSQGFSAIDYLLFGIQENESSLIEQYSNESLNYGTYLIDIINKMISLTDAVNNQWESQFRDTFIISTDNTATSSINIVVNDFVYYFEKGYRANKFGIPAGVFSGDPLPDRIEAYYGENYSKLLSLEAGIAIEQFFNGKSYDDPTIIGLSLKQYLDYVESDVDNKLSDRINDQLNTANDKISSLNNNFKSQIKEDNNQMLSTYDAIQKTVVMLKVDMLQKLNISVDYADADGD
;
A
#
# COMPACT_ATOMS: atom_id res chain seq x y z
N LEU A 1 -35.05 56.32 18.32
CA LEU A 1 -35.92 57.01 17.37
C LEU A 1 -35.85 56.32 16.02
N LEU A 2 -36.97 55.81 15.64
CA LEU A 2 -37.69 55.45 14.40
C LEU A 2 -37.13 54.21 13.69
N PHE A 3 -37.76 53.08 13.75
CA PHE A 3 -39.09 52.56 13.26
C PHE A 3 -39.27 52.66 11.74
N PHE A 4 -39.67 51.48 11.19
CA PHE A 4 -40.33 51.18 9.90
C PHE A 4 -39.41 50.85 8.73
N ILE A 5 -39.59 49.79 7.94
CA ILE A 5 -40.80 49.06 7.49
C ILE A 5 -40.42 47.67 6.93
N MET A 6 -41.16 46.65 7.36
CA MET A 6 -41.30 45.35 6.69
C MET A 6 -41.89 45.49 5.29
N LYS A 7 -41.38 44.73 4.31
CA LYS A 7 -42.21 44.31 3.17
C LYS A 7 -42.01 42.85 2.87
N LYS A 8 -43.03 42.06 3.18
CA LYS A 8 -43.29 40.70 2.69
C LYS A 8 -43.50 40.74 1.19
N TYR A 9 -42.87 39.79 0.47
CA TYR A 9 -43.42 39.27 -0.77
C TYR A 9 -43.51 37.76 -0.68
N ILE A 10 -44.72 37.28 -0.53
CA ILE A 10 -45.20 35.94 -0.84
C ILE A 10 -45.40 35.91 -2.33
N VAL A 11 -44.80 35.00 -3.05
CA VAL A 11 -45.22 34.61 -4.39
C VAL A 11 -45.39 33.10 -4.42
N LEU A 12 -46.62 32.73 -4.76
CA LEU A 12 -47.19 31.40 -4.90
C LEU A 12 -46.45 30.56 -5.98
N PHE A 13 -46.45 29.27 -5.69
CA PHE A 13 -46.27 28.14 -6.60
C PHE A 13 -47.16 28.20 -7.85
N PRO A 14 -46.76 27.53 -8.99
CA PRO A 14 -47.44 26.27 -9.21
C PRO A 14 -46.53 25.08 -9.51
N ALA A 15 -46.92 23.96 -8.92
CA ALA A 15 -46.46 22.63 -9.23
C ALA A 15 -46.79 22.27 -10.69
N LEU A 16 -45.84 21.71 -11.41
CA LEU A 16 -46.11 20.88 -12.57
C LEU A 16 -45.38 19.55 -12.42
N LEU A 17 -46.17 18.55 -12.05
CA LEU A 17 -45.86 17.14 -11.97
C LEU A 17 -45.77 16.59 -13.41
N ILE A 18 -44.59 16.18 -13.88
CA ILE A 18 -44.48 15.32 -15.06
C ILE A 18 -43.82 14.02 -14.61
N ILE A 19 -44.66 13.00 -14.46
CA ILE A 19 -44.29 11.60 -14.33
C ILE A 19 -43.88 11.10 -15.71
N LEU A 20 -42.62 10.77 -15.90
CA LEU A 20 -42.18 9.86 -16.96
C LEU A 20 -41.58 8.62 -16.32
N LEU A 21 -42.43 7.60 -16.23
CA LEU A 21 -42.07 6.22 -15.99
C LEU A 21 -41.35 5.71 -17.24
N ASN A 22 -40.05 5.50 -17.16
CA ASN A 22 -39.38 4.58 -18.07
C ASN A 22 -38.93 3.36 -17.29
N HIS A 23 -39.65 2.28 -17.52
CA HIS A 23 -39.29 0.93 -17.18
C HIS A 23 -37.98 0.59 -17.93
N CYS A 24 -36.92 0.26 -17.21
CA CYS A 24 -35.89 -0.64 -17.69
C CYS A 24 -36.04 -1.93 -16.89
N THR A 25 -36.57 -2.93 -17.54
CA THR A 25 -36.60 -4.32 -17.10
C THR A 25 -35.17 -4.84 -17.15
N ASN A 26 -34.66 -5.30 -16.01
CA ASN A 26 -33.46 -6.14 -15.92
C ASN A 26 -33.85 -7.54 -16.38
N ASP A 27 -33.48 -7.90 -17.60
CA ASP A 27 -33.41 -9.30 -18.00
C ASP A 27 -32.05 -9.84 -17.54
N LEU A 28 -32.07 -10.59 -16.45
CA LEU A 28 -31.01 -11.49 -16.07
C LEU A 28 -31.22 -12.76 -16.88
N ASP A 29 -30.47 -12.94 -17.95
CA ASP A 29 -30.37 -14.22 -18.65
C ASP A 29 -29.66 -15.22 -17.76
N GLU A 30 -30.45 -16.17 -17.28
CA GLU A 30 -30.00 -17.40 -16.63
C GLU A 30 -29.22 -18.26 -17.64
N ILE A 31 -27.94 -18.50 -17.35
CA ILE A 31 -27.17 -19.52 -18.08
C ILE A 31 -27.57 -20.89 -17.57
N PRO A 32 -28.04 -21.79 -18.43
CA PRO A 32 -28.44 -23.12 -17.99
C PRO A 32 -27.23 -23.97 -17.59
N VAL A 33 -27.27 -24.49 -16.38
CA VAL A 33 -26.38 -25.53 -15.88
C VAL A 33 -26.69 -26.81 -16.62
N THR A 34 -25.80 -27.25 -17.49
CA THR A 34 -25.88 -28.60 -18.05
C THR A 34 -25.15 -29.57 -17.13
N ASP A 35 -25.92 -30.46 -16.54
CA ASP A 35 -25.46 -31.70 -15.89
C ASP A 35 -24.60 -32.51 -16.85
N ILE A 36 -23.37 -32.81 -16.48
CA ILE A 36 -22.60 -33.87 -17.10
C ILE A 36 -22.47 -35.00 -16.07
N ALA A 37 -23.26 -36.02 -16.34
CA ALA A 37 -23.27 -37.27 -15.61
C ALA A 37 -21.93 -37.99 -15.67
N SER A 38 -21.56 -38.53 -14.52
CA SER A 38 -20.55 -39.53 -14.29
C SER A 38 -20.71 -40.74 -15.21
N THR A 39 -19.67 -41.10 -15.93
CA THR A 39 -19.53 -42.45 -16.49
C THR A 39 -18.17 -43.00 -16.03
N SER A 40 -18.28 -43.92 -15.10
CA SER A 40 -17.25 -44.87 -14.74
C SER A 40 -17.07 -45.88 -15.88
N ASN A 41 -15.85 -46.15 -16.31
CA ASN A 41 -15.51 -47.40 -16.94
C ASN A 41 -14.16 -47.91 -16.44
N GLU A 42 -14.27 -49.10 -15.90
CA GLU A 42 -13.20 -49.95 -15.42
C GLU A 42 -12.34 -50.54 -16.56
N VAL A 43 -11.09 -50.81 -16.20
CA VAL A 43 -10.27 -52.01 -16.43
C VAL A 43 -9.83 -52.32 -17.86
N THR A 44 -8.55 -52.37 -18.08
CA THR A 44 -7.85 -53.65 -18.30
C THR A 44 -6.33 -53.50 -18.14
N GLN A 45 -5.80 -54.34 -17.25
CA GLN A 45 -4.37 -54.68 -17.14
C GLN A 45 -3.91 -55.41 -18.39
N SER A 46 -2.68 -55.12 -18.82
CA SER A 46 -1.88 -56.15 -19.56
C SER A 46 -0.42 -56.00 -19.14
N ASN A 47 -0.01 -56.97 -18.36
CA ASN A 47 1.40 -57.32 -18.12
C ASN A 47 2.05 -57.79 -19.42
N ASN A 48 3.32 -57.41 -19.63
CA ASN A 48 4.28 -58.40 -20.12
C ASN A 48 5.73 -58.02 -19.72
N ASN A 49 6.32 -58.94 -19.01
CA ASN A 49 7.72 -59.11 -18.67
C ASN A 49 8.60 -59.36 -19.90
N SER A 50 9.86 -58.95 -19.83
CA SER A 50 11.07 -59.79 -19.96
C SER A 50 12.29 -58.88 -20.04
N SER A 51 13.13 -58.88 -19.04
CA SER A 51 14.36 -59.65 -18.73
C SER A 51 15.45 -59.57 -19.82
N SER A 52 16.56 -59.01 -19.44
CA SER A 52 17.86 -59.63 -19.18
C SER A 52 19.02 -58.67 -19.49
N SER A 53 19.77 -58.36 -18.50
CA SER A 53 21.20 -58.66 -18.21
C SER A 53 22.22 -58.44 -19.35
N SER A 54 23.20 -57.58 -19.09
CA SER A 54 24.58 -58.03 -18.88
C SER A 54 25.55 -56.84 -18.66
N SER A 55 26.37 -57.06 -17.68
CA SER A 55 27.56 -56.33 -17.26
C SER A 55 28.66 -56.30 -18.33
N SER A 56 29.37 -55.15 -18.42
CA SER A 56 30.84 -55.21 -18.65
C SER A 56 31.51 -53.93 -18.18
N SER A 57 32.35 -54.10 -17.20
CA SER A 57 33.36 -53.21 -16.71
C SER A 57 34.47 -52.99 -17.75
N SER A 58 34.89 -51.74 -17.97
CA SER A 58 36.22 -51.46 -18.43
C SER A 58 36.69 -50.11 -17.87
N SER A 59 37.70 -50.23 -17.02
CA SER A 59 38.56 -49.20 -16.51
C SER A 59 39.48 -48.64 -17.59
N SER A 60 39.63 -47.34 -17.70
CA SER A 60 40.83 -46.70 -18.22
C SER A 60 40.96 -45.25 -17.72
N SER A 61 41.92 -45.10 -16.83
CA SER A 61 42.95 -44.06 -16.61
C SER A 61 42.70 -42.65 -17.14
N SER A 62 42.60 -41.75 -16.17
CA SER A 62 43.28 -40.45 -15.97
C SER A 62 43.84 -39.73 -17.21
N SER A 63 43.28 -38.58 -17.49
CA SER A 63 44.01 -37.37 -17.81
C SER A 63 43.27 -36.17 -17.20
N SER A 64 43.91 -35.60 -16.19
CA SER A 64 43.55 -34.33 -15.58
C SER A 64 43.79 -33.21 -16.59
N SER A 65 42.74 -32.75 -17.24
CA SER A 65 42.67 -31.41 -17.79
C SER A 65 41.79 -30.60 -16.82
N SER A 66 42.39 -29.76 -16.03
CA SER A 66 41.73 -28.68 -15.33
C SER A 66 41.12 -27.76 -16.37
N GLN A 67 39.89 -28.10 -16.78
CA GLN A 67 38.99 -27.11 -17.33
C GLN A 67 38.51 -26.31 -16.15
N ASN A 68 38.97 -25.06 -16.04
CA ASN A 68 38.25 -23.99 -15.38
C ASN A 68 36.94 -23.84 -16.16
N THR A 69 35.94 -24.63 -15.84
CA THR A 69 34.57 -24.28 -16.09
C THR A 69 34.27 -23.18 -15.07
N THR A 70 34.36 -21.92 -15.48
CA THR A 70 33.57 -20.87 -14.86
C THR A 70 32.13 -21.37 -14.97
N ALA A 71 31.62 -21.95 -13.89
CA ALA A 71 30.19 -22.16 -13.74
C ALA A 71 29.56 -20.78 -14.01
N ASP A 72 28.70 -20.72 -14.99
CA ASP A 72 27.81 -19.58 -15.18
C ASP A 72 26.94 -19.53 -13.90
N GLU A 73 27.37 -18.73 -12.90
CA GLU A 73 26.70 -18.68 -11.63
C GLU A 73 25.31 -18.02 -11.87
N SER A 74 24.28 -18.82 -11.88
CA SER A 74 22.91 -18.33 -11.93
C SER A 74 22.66 -17.35 -10.77
N PHE A 75 21.83 -16.31 -11.00
CA PHE A 75 21.47 -15.35 -9.95
C PHE A 75 20.84 -16.08 -8.75
N ASP A 76 21.27 -15.75 -7.55
CA ASP A 76 20.79 -16.37 -6.30
C ASP A 76 19.47 -15.75 -5.84
N HIS A 77 18.37 -16.22 -6.41
CA HIS A 77 17.02 -15.79 -6.07
C HIS A 77 16.68 -16.05 -4.59
N GLN A 78 17.12 -17.18 -4.03
CA GLN A 78 16.85 -17.50 -2.62
C GLN A 78 17.52 -16.49 -1.68
N LYS A 79 18.76 -16.10 -1.98
CA LYS A 79 19.46 -15.07 -1.20
C LYS A 79 18.79 -13.71 -1.32
N MET A 80 18.23 -13.37 -2.50
CA MET A 80 17.44 -12.16 -2.69
C MET A 80 16.16 -12.18 -1.85
N LEU A 81 15.38 -13.26 -1.91
CA LEU A 81 14.18 -13.43 -1.11
C LEU A 81 14.48 -13.43 0.39
N THR A 82 15.58 -14.02 0.81
CA THR A 82 16.06 -13.98 2.20
C THR A 82 16.38 -12.55 2.63
N ASN A 83 17.06 -11.76 1.78
CA ASN A 83 17.32 -10.35 2.07
C ASN A 83 16.01 -9.55 2.19
N TRP A 84 15.05 -9.75 1.29
CA TRP A 84 13.75 -9.09 1.38
C TRP A 84 13.02 -9.43 2.67
N ALA A 85 12.92 -10.73 3.01
CA ALA A 85 12.22 -11.16 4.21
C ALA A 85 12.89 -10.67 5.51
N ASP A 86 14.19 -10.98 5.67
CA ASP A 86 14.88 -10.86 6.96
C ASP A 86 15.43 -9.46 7.24
N ASN A 87 15.78 -8.71 6.19
CA ASN A 87 16.41 -7.40 6.36
C ASN A 87 15.51 -6.22 5.99
N ILE A 88 14.37 -6.45 5.32
CA ILE A 88 13.50 -5.37 4.86
C ILE A 88 12.07 -5.55 5.41
N ILE A 89 11.36 -6.62 5.04
CA ILE A 89 9.92 -6.77 5.30
C ILE A 89 9.65 -7.01 6.79
N ILE A 90 10.23 -8.05 7.39
CA ILE A 90 9.98 -8.39 8.80
C ILE A 90 10.42 -7.25 9.74
N PRO A 91 11.62 -6.64 9.58
CA PRO A 91 12.02 -5.52 10.44
C PRO A 91 11.10 -4.30 10.31
N SER A 92 10.65 -3.96 9.09
CA SER A 92 9.74 -2.82 8.89
C SER A 92 8.38 -3.05 9.56
N ILE A 93 7.78 -4.24 9.40
CA ILE A 93 6.51 -4.61 10.05
C ILE A 93 6.66 -4.59 11.58
N THR A 94 7.74 -5.17 12.10
CA THR A 94 8.02 -5.20 13.54
C THR A 94 8.21 -3.80 14.11
N SER A 95 8.96 -2.94 13.42
CA SER A 95 9.14 -1.53 13.81
C SER A 95 7.83 -0.75 13.78
N PHE A 96 7.00 -0.97 12.75
CA PHE A 96 5.68 -0.38 12.63
C PHE A 96 4.75 -0.83 13.78
N LYS A 97 4.65 -2.13 14.03
CA LYS A 97 3.90 -2.71 15.17
C LYS A 97 4.30 -2.06 16.51
N ASN A 98 5.61 -1.96 16.77
CA ASN A 98 6.11 -1.33 17.99
C ASN A 98 5.69 0.15 18.07
N SER A 99 5.67 0.87 16.96
CA SER A 99 5.21 2.27 16.94
C SER A 99 3.72 2.42 17.21
N LEU A 100 2.89 1.49 16.73
CA LEU A 100 1.46 1.48 17.04
C LEU A 100 1.20 1.19 18.54
N THR A 101 2.03 0.35 19.17
CA THR A 101 1.97 0.14 20.63
C THR A 101 2.29 1.43 21.38
N GLN A 102 3.32 2.17 20.97
CA GLN A 102 3.63 3.49 21.54
C GLN A 102 2.49 4.49 21.29
N LEU A 103 1.88 4.47 20.10
CA LEU A 103 0.72 5.30 19.78
C LEU A 103 -0.45 5.01 20.73
N GLN A 104 -0.72 3.73 21.00
CA GLN A 104 -1.76 3.32 21.96
C GLN A 104 -1.47 3.86 23.37
N GLU A 105 -0.23 3.77 23.83
CA GLU A 105 0.18 4.24 25.16
C GLU A 105 -0.07 5.75 25.31
N VAL A 106 0.43 6.57 24.36
CA VAL A 106 0.24 8.03 24.43
C VAL A 106 -1.21 8.45 24.18
N ALA A 107 -1.97 7.69 23.38
CA ALA A 107 -3.39 7.93 23.18
C ALA A 107 -4.20 7.66 24.46
N ASN A 108 -3.88 6.59 25.21
CA ASN A 108 -4.50 6.32 26.51
C ASN A 108 -4.18 7.41 27.54
N ILE A 109 -2.92 7.92 27.55
CA ILE A 109 -2.55 9.05 28.41
C ILE A 109 -3.36 10.29 28.06
N PHE A 110 -3.44 10.67 26.78
CA PHE A 110 -4.20 11.83 26.33
C PHE A 110 -5.71 11.70 26.63
N VAL A 111 -6.30 10.55 26.37
CA VAL A 111 -7.74 10.32 26.64
C VAL A 111 -8.02 10.36 28.16
N GLY A 112 -7.11 9.88 28.99
CA GLY A 112 -7.23 9.92 30.47
C GLY A 112 -6.97 11.31 31.06
N ASP A 113 -6.16 12.15 30.42
CA ASP A 113 -5.81 13.51 30.83
C ASP A 113 -5.61 14.41 29.58
N PRO A 114 -6.70 14.94 28.99
CA PRO A 114 -6.65 15.77 27.81
C PRO A 114 -6.01 17.14 28.07
N THR A 115 -4.69 17.23 27.83
CA THR A 115 -3.90 18.45 27.95
C THR A 115 -3.16 18.76 26.66
N SER A 116 -2.68 19.99 26.48
CA SER A 116 -1.89 20.38 25.29
C SER A 116 -0.61 19.56 25.16
N ASP A 117 0.07 19.27 26.27
CA ASP A 117 1.32 18.50 26.24
C ASP A 117 1.06 17.03 25.84
N ASN A 118 -0.02 16.41 26.35
CA ASN A 118 -0.40 15.04 25.98
C ASN A 118 -0.91 14.97 24.53
N LEU A 119 -1.64 15.99 24.05
CA LEU A 119 -2.05 16.10 22.66
C LEU A 119 -0.86 16.23 21.70
N LEU A 120 0.14 17.06 22.08
CA LEU A 120 1.36 17.21 21.29
C LEU A 120 2.09 15.89 21.18
N SER A 121 2.30 15.20 22.31
CA SER A 121 2.94 13.87 22.34
C SER A 121 2.20 12.85 21.47
N LEU A 122 0.86 12.86 21.51
CA LEU A 122 0.03 11.98 20.68
C LEU A 122 0.20 12.28 19.19
N LYS A 123 0.20 13.55 18.79
CA LYS A 123 0.43 13.98 17.40
C LYS A 123 1.82 13.58 16.89
N GLU A 124 2.85 13.72 17.71
CA GLU A 124 4.22 13.34 17.35
C GLU A 124 4.37 11.83 17.14
N ILE A 125 3.82 11.01 18.05
CA ILE A 125 3.89 9.54 17.92
C ILE A 125 2.98 9.05 16.78
N TRP A 126 1.81 9.66 16.55
CA TRP A 126 0.97 9.36 15.39
C TRP A 126 1.76 9.59 14.09
N PHE A 127 2.41 10.74 13.94
CA PHE A 127 3.21 11.04 12.74
C PHE A 127 4.41 10.10 12.60
N SER A 128 5.12 9.80 13.68
CA SER A 128 6.21 8.83 13.67
C SER A 128 5.76 7.44 13.23
N SER A 129 4.58 7.00 13.68
CA SER A 129 3.99 5.73 13.26
C SER A 129 3.58 5.76 11.78
N TYR A 130 3.09 6.91 11.30
CA TYR A 130 2.69 7.08 9.91
C TYR A 130 3.90 7.08 8.95
N LEU A 131 5.06 7.60 9.37
CA LEU A 131 6.32 7.48 8.63
C LEU A 131 6.75 5.99 8.51
N LYS A 132 6.64 5.21 9.60
CA LYS A 132 6.95 3.78 9.56
C LYS A 132 6.01 2.96 8.67
N TRP A 133 4.74 3.37 8.59
CA TRP A 133 3.79 2.78 7.66
C TRP A 133 4.25 2.86 6.21
N GLN A 134 4.96 3.92 5.81
CA GLN A 134 5.46 4.08 4.44
C GLN A 134 6.44 2.97 3.99
N TYR A 135 7.08 2.28 4.95
CA TYR A 135 7.94 1.12 4.68
C TYR A 135 7.18 -0.21 4.60
N VAL A 136 5.92 -0.24 5.06
CA VAL A 136 5.09 -1.46 5.10
C VAL A 136 4.07 -1.49 3.96
N GLU A 137 3.53 -0.33 3.58
CA GLU A 137 2.39 -0.20 2.66
C GLU A 137 2.62 -0.87 1.30
N MET A 138 3.87 -0.98 0.84
CA MET A 138 4.22 -1.60 -0.42
C MET A 138 4.18 -3.15 -0.40
N PHE A 139 4.01 -3.79 0.76
CA PHE A 139 4.02 -5.25 0.91
C PHE A 139 2.63 -5.78 1.27
N ASP A 140 1.69 -5.76 0.32
CA ASP A 140 0.31 -6.22 0.51
C ASP A 140 0.18 -7.71 0.14
N ILE A 141 1.04 -8.55 0.70
CA ILE A 141 1.19 -9.98 0.38
C ILE A 141 0.77 -10.89 1.53
N GLY A 142 0.29 -12.09 1.19
CA GLY A 142 -0.17 -13.07 2.15
C GLY A 142 -1.40 -12.56 2.92
N ILE A 143 -1.40 -12.69 4.25
CA ILE A 143 -2.54 -12.27 5.06
C ILE A 143 -2.79 -10.75 5.00
N ALA A 144 -1.79 -9.93 4.66
CA ALA A 144 -1.98 -8.49 4.51
C ALA A 144 -3.03 -8.17 3.42
N GLU A 145 -2.94 -8.84 2.28
CA GLU A 145 -3.92 -8.76 1.20
C GLU A 145 -5.28 -9.32 1.64
N GLU A 146 -5.31 -10.52 2.24
CA GLU A 146 -6.54 -11.20 2.66
C GLU A 146 -7.39 -10.37 3.64
N ILE A 147 -6.73 -9.63 4.56
CA ILE A 147 -7.42 -8.78 5.55
C ILE A 147 -7.58 -7.34 5.08
N TYR A 148 -7.20 -7.01 3.84
CA TYR A 148 -7.25 -5.64 3.28
C TYR A 148 -6.46 -4.63 4.11
N LEU A 149 -5.25 -4.98 4.55
CA LEU A 149 -4.46 -4.21 5.50
C LEU A 149 -4.32 -2.74 5.08
N LYS A 150 -3.85 -2.47 3.87
CA LYS A 150 -3.65 -1.09 3.37
C LYS A 150 -4.94 -0.28 3.32
N ASN A 151 -6.08 -0.90 2.93
CA ASN A 151 -7.37 -0.23 2.88
C ASN A 151 -7.93 0.09 4.28
N ARG A 152 -7.52 -0.66 5.29
CA ARG A 152 -7.96 -0.48 6.67
C ARG A 152 -7.06 0.45 7.47
N LEU A 153 -5.78 0.55 7.09
CA LEU A 153 -4.81 1.39 7.78
C LEU A 153 -4.66 2.78 7.14
N ASN A 154 -4.78 2.90 5.80
CA ASN A 154 -4.48 4.16 5.10
C ASN A 154 -5.39 4.44 3.90
N LEU A 155 -6.70 4.32 4.09
CA LEU A 155 -7.68 4.75 3.07
C LEU A 155 -8.03 6.22 3.27
N TYR A 156 -7.69 7.08 2.32
CA TYR A 156 -8.03 8.50 2.33
C TYR A 156 -8.74 8.94 1.04
N PRO A 157 -9.63 9.96 1.13
CA PRO A 157 -9.98 10.71 2.33
C PRO A 157 -10.81 9.87 3.32
N ALA A 158 -10.71 10.23 4.61
CA ALA A 158 -11.58 9.66 5.63
C ALA A 158 -13.04 10.04 5.38
N ASN A 159 -13.96 9.14 5.70
CA ASN A 159 -15.40 9.43 5.68
C ASN A 159 -15.84 10.02 7.01
N ILE A 160 -15.87 11.35 7.09
CA ILE A 160 -16.16 12.10 8.31
C ILE A 160 -17.57 11.81 8.83
N GLU A 161 -18.56 11.78 7.94
CA GLU A 161 -19.94 11.47 8.33
C GLU A 161 -20.02 10.09 9.01
N LYS A 162 -19.30 9.11 8.48
CA LYS A 162 -19.25 7.76 9.05
C LYS A 162 -18.55 7.75 10.42
N ILE A 163 -17.43 8.48 10.56
CA ILE A 163 -16.72 8.63 11.84
C ILE A 163 -17.65 9.21 12.89
N GLU A 164 -18.30 10.35 12.60
CA GLU A 164 -19.18 11.04 13.53
C GLU A 164 -20.40 10.17 13.89
N ASN A 165 -20.99 9.47 12.93
CA ASN A 165 -22.09 8.54 13.18
C ASN A 165 -21.67 7.36 14.06
N ASN A 166 -20.46 6.82 13.88
CA ASN A 166 -19.92 5.76 14.73
C ASN A 166 -19.73 6.26 16.17
N ILE A 167 -19.14 7.43 16.34
CA ILE A 167 -18.92 8.06 17.65
C ILE A 167 -20.26 8.32 18.37
N LEU A 168 -21.24 8.89 17.67
CA LEU A 168 -22.55 9.24 18.24
C LEU A 168 -23.37 8.00 18.60
N SER A 169 -23.40 7.00 17.72
CA SER A 169 -24.21 5.79 17.93
C SER A 169 -23.58 4.85 18.97
N LYS A 170 -22.26 4.87 19.15
CA LYS A 170 -21.49 3.92 19.96
C LYS A 170 -21.72 2.45 19.55
N ASN A 171 -22.21 2.24 18.33
CA ASN A 171 -22.52 0.92 17.77
C ASN A 171 -21.93 0.80 16.37
N TYR A 172 -20.71 0.32 16.30
CA TYR A 172 -19.96 0.13 15.06
C TYR A 172 -19.11 -1.15 15.14
N ASP A 173 -18.83 -1.70 13.97
CA ASP A 173 -17.94 -2.82 13.80
C ASP A 173 -16.86 -2.45 12.77
N LEU A 174 -15.63 -2.25 13.22
CA LEU A 174 -14.49 -1.88 12.37
C LEU A 174 -14.04 -3.00 11.42
N ASP A 175 -14.56 -4.23 11.57
CA ASP A 175 -14.30 -5.33 10.64
C ASP A 175 -15.19 -5.26 9.39
N GLN A 176 -16.29 -4.55 9.45
CA GLN A 176 -17.17 -4.38 8.28
C GLN A 176 -16.52 -3.47 7.23
N SER A 177 -16.56 -3.89 5.97
CA SER A 177 -15.93 -3.16 4.86
C SER A 177 -16.43 -1.72 4.68
N ASN A 178 -17.69 -1.43 5.05
CA ASN A 178 -18.25 -0.09 5.03
C ASN A 178 -17.67 0.84 6.11
N ASN A 179 -16.85 0.32 7.04
CA ASN A 179 -16.11 1.09 8.04
C ASN A 179 -14.63 1.28 7.69
N PHE A 180 -14.13 0.75 6.56
CA PHE A 180 -12.71 0.92 6.19
C PHE A 180 -12.33 2.40 6.02
N SER A 181 -13.21 3.23 5.47
CA SER A 181 -12.98 4.67 5.33
C SER A 181 -13.17 5.49 6.63
N SER A 182 -13.50 4.85 7.74
CA SER A 182 -13.68 5.50 9.05
C SER A 182 -12.67 5.02 10.10
N GLN A 183 -11.58 4.37 9.67
CA GLN A 183 -10.53 3.87 10.55
C GLN A 183 -9.14 4.18 9.96
N GLY A 184 -8.08 3.77 10.65
CA GLY A 184 -6.70 3.95 10.19
C GLY A 184 -6.17 5.37 10.36
N PHE A 185 -5.04 5.64 9.70
CA PHE A 185 -4.33 6.92 9.84
C PHE A 185 -5.15 8.14 9.44
N SER A 186 -5.94 8.02 8.37
CA SER A 186 -6.78 9.13 7.89
C SER A 186 -7.91 9.49 8.84
N ALA A 187 -8.50 8.51 9.53
CA ALA A 187 -9.49 8.77 10.57
C ALA A 187 -8.83 9.40 11.81
N ILE A 188 -7.63 8.95 12.21
CA ILE A 188 -6.87 9.56 13.30
C ILE A 188 -6.44 10.99 12.93
N ASP A 189 -6.04 11.26 11.68
CA ASP A 189 -5.77 12.61 11.17
C ASP A 189 -6.95 13.55 11.42
N TYR A 190 -8.17 13.12 11.06
CA TYR A 190 -9.38 13.89 11.37
C TYR A 190 -9.59 14.08 12.89
N LEU A 191 -9.44 13.02 13.66
CA LEU A 191 -9.65 13.05 15.11
C LEU A 191 -8.67 13.96 15.86
N LEU A 192 -7.44 14.14 15.35
CA LEU A 192 -6.40 14.96 15.98
C LEU A 192 -6.34 16.40 15.46
N PHE A 193 -6.82 16.65 14.24
CA PHE A 193 -6.65 17.94 13.58
C PHE A 193 -7.91 18.51 12.93
N GLY A 194 -8.94 17.69 12.70
CA GLY A 194 -10.11 18.06 11.90
C GLY A 194 -11.40 18.31 12.66
N ILE A 195 -11.52 17.87 13.91
CA ILE A 195 -12.78 18.00 14.69
C ILE A 195 -13.06 19.46 15.06
N GLN A 196 -12.02 20.23 15.41
CA GLN A 196 -12.13 21.60 15.89
C GLN A 196 -11.04 22.48 15.23
N GLU A 197 -11.35 23.78 15.06
CA GLU A 197 -10.42 24.73 14.43
C GLU A 197 -9.24 25.12 15.35
N ASN A 198 -9.38 24.95 16.67
CA ASN A 198 -8.34 25.31 17.63
C ASN A 198 -8.14 24.23 18.69
N GLU A 199 -6.92 24.19 19.23
CA GLU A 199 -6.49 23.17 20.17
C GLU A 199 -7.31 23.13 21.47
N SER A 200 -7.66 24.30 22.02
CA SER A 200 -8.41 24.36 23.28
C SER A 200 -9.79 23.71 23.13
N SER A 201 -10.47 23.97 22.00
CA SER A 201 -11.78 23.37 21.71
C SER A 201 -11.65 21.86 21.43
N LEU A 202 -10.55 21.43 20.82
CA LEU A 202 -10.27 19.99 20.63
C LEU A 202 -10.08 19.29 21.98
N ILE A 203 -9.31 19.87 22.90
CA ILE A 203 -9.08 19.33 24.26
C ILE A 203 -10.41 19.27 25.02
N GLU A 204 -11.24 20.31 24.93
CA GLU A 204 -12.58 20.32 25.56
C GLU A 204 -13.47 19.19 25.01
N GLN A 205 -13.39 18.92 23.70
CA GLN A 205 -14.11 17.82 23.07
C GLN A 205 -13.72 16.45 23.67
N TYR A 206 -12.43 16.21 23.87
CA TYR A 206 -11.92 14.98 24.46
C TYR A 206 -12.16 14.92 25.98
N SER A 207 -12.21 16.05 26.67
CA SER A 207 -12.51 16.12 28.12
C SER A 207 -13.97 15.74 28.42
N ASN A 208 -14.85 15.76 27.42
CA ASN A 208 -16.24 15.35 27.58
C ASN A 208 -16.41 13.87 27.22
N GLU A 209 -16.24 12.99 28.22
CA GLU A 209 -16.37 11.53 28.04
C GLU A 209 -17.70 11.10 27.39
N SER A 210 -18.79 11.91 27.55
CA SER A 210 -20.10 11.60 26.96
C SER A 210 -20.09 11.62 25.44
N LEU A 211 -19.15 12.35 24.82
CA LEU A 211 -19.00 12.50 23.37
C LEU A 211 -18.28 11.33 22.70
N ASN A 212 -17.62 10.47 23.46
CA ASN A 212 -17.04 9.19 23.01
C ASN A 212 -15.88 9.30 21.99
N TYR A 213 -15.28 10.49 21.75
CA TYR A 213 -14.15 10.65 20.83
C TYR A 213 -12.92 9.84 21.28
N GLY A 214 -12.60 9.89 22.57
CA GLY A 214 -11.47 9.14 23.15
C GLY A 214 -11.64 7.63 22.98
N THR A 215 -12.80 7.07 23.25
CA THR A 215 -13.06 5.63 23.05
C THR A 215 -12.89 5.24 21.59
N TYR A 216 -13.46 6.02 20.66
CA TYR A 216 -13.35 5.74 19.23
C TYR A 216 -11.89 5.79 18.73
N LEU A 217 -11.11 6.77 19.19
CA LEU A 217 -9.68 6.88 18.88
C LEU A 217 -8.91 5.63 19.33
N ILE A 218 -9.13 5.19 20.59
CA ILE A 218 -8.49 3.98 21.12
C ILE A 218 -8.91 2.73 20.34
N ASP A 219 -10.18 2.60 19.98
CA ASP A 219 -10.69 1.45 19.24
C ASP A 219 -10.06 1.34 17.84
N ILE A 220 -9.88 2.47 17.14
CA ILE A 220 -9.16 2.51 15.85
C ILE A 220 -7.71 2.04 16.03
N ILE A 221 -7.00 2.59 17.01
CA ILE A 221 -5.59 2.23 17.27
C ILE A 221 -5.48 0.74 17.62
N ASN A 222 -6.36 0.23 18.48
CA ASN A 222 -6.42 -1.19 18.81
C ASN A 222 -6.65 -2.07 17.57
N LYS A 223 -7.52 -1.61 16.66
CA LYS A 223 -7.76 -2.32 15.39
C LYS A 223 -6.52 -2.33 14.52
N MET A 224 -5.81 -1.22 14.38
CA MET A 224 -4.55 -1.14 13.62
C MET A 224 -3.50 -2.09 14.21
N ILE A 225 -3.35 -2.16 15.54
CA ILE A 225 -2.45 -3.11 16.21
C ILE A 225 -2.84 -4.55 15.90
N SER A 226 -4.12 -4.89 16.06
CA SER A 226 -4.59 -6.26 15.83
C SER A 226 -4.35 -6.74 14.39
N LEU A 227 -4.55 -5.88 13.40
CA LEU A 227 -4.30 -6.18 12.00
C LEU A 227 -2.80 -6.35 11.71
N THR A 228 -1.98 -5.45 12.26
CA THR A 228 -0.52 -5.51 12.10
C THR A 228 0.07 -6.73 12.81
N ASP A 229 -0.46 -7.08 13.98
CA ASP A 229 -0.08 -8.31 14.69
C ASP A 229 -0.36 -9.58 13.89
N ALA A 230 -1.50 -9.65 13.20
CA ALA A 230 -1.82 -10.79 12.35
C ALA A 230 -0.77 -10.96 11.22
N VAL A 231 -0.37 -9.85 10.57
CA VAL A 231 0.65 -9.87 9.52
C VAL A 231 2.04 -10.22 10.08
N ASN A 232 2.44 -9.58 11.19
CA ASN A 232 3.73 -9.87 11.83
C ASN A 232 3.84 -11.35 12.23
N ASN A 233 2.80 -11.90 12.87
CA ASN A 233 2.78 -13.29 13.30
C ASN A 233 2.82 -14.27 12.12
N GLN A 234 2.22 -13.95 10.97
CA GLN A 234 2.34 -14.75 9.76
C GLN A 234 3.80 -14.80 9.28
N TRP A 235 4.46 -13.65 9.20
CA TRP A 235 5.84 -13.56 8.76
C TRP A 235 6.83 -14.25 9.73
N GLU A 236 6.60 -14.20 11.04
CA GLU A 236 7.40 -14.88 12.05
C GLU A 236 7.13 -16.41 12.13
N SER A 237 6.14 -16.90 11.40
CA SER A 237 5.79 -18.32 11.30
C SER A 237 6.39 -19.01 10.06
N GLN A 238 5.76 -20.08 9.60
CA GLN A 238 6.18 -20.83 8.40
C GLN A 238 6.11 -20.04 7.09
N PHE A 239 5.41 -18.90 7.05
CA PHE A 239 5.26 -18.13 5.82
C PHE A 239 6.62 -17.62 5.31
N ARG A 240 7.47 -17.08 6.18
CA ARG A 240 8.85 -16.67 5.83
C ARG A 240 9.62 -17.83 5.18
N ASP A 241 9.58 -19.03 5.75
CA ASP A 241 10.33 -20.17 5.23
C ASP A 241 9.82 -20.64 3.86
N THR A 242 8.48 -20.60 3.66
CA THR A 242 7.85 -20.89 2.34
C THR A 242 8.22 -19.81 1.33
N PHE A 243 8.21 -18.56 1.75
CA PHE A 243 8.52 -17.41 0.91
C PHE A 243 9.93 -17.46 0.33
N ILE A 244 10.95 -17.74 1.14
CA ILE A 244 12.34 -17.70 0.69
C ILE A 244 12.74 -18.86 -0.22
N ILE A 245 12.01 -19.97 -0.23
CA ILE A 245 12.29 -21.11 -1.12
C ILE A 245 11.48 -21.10 -2.41
N SER A 246 10.49 -20.21 -2.55
CA SER A 246 9.65 -20.06 -3.75
C SER A 246 10.38 -19.22 -4.80
N THR A 247 11.44 -19.79 -5.40
CA THR A 247 12.40 -19.09 -6.27
C THR A 247 12.07 -19.20 -7.76
N ASP A 248 11.02 -19.92 -8.13
CA ASP A 248 10.57 -20.08 -9.51
C ASP A 248 10.12 -18.76 -10.13
N ASN A 249 10.07 -18.69 -11.45
CA ASN A 249 9.50 -17.54 -12.18
C ASN A 249 8.09 -17.90 -12.70
N THR A 250 7.16 -18.08 -11.75
CA THR A 250 5.74 -18.34 -12.02
C THR A 250 4.88 -17.27 -11.36
N ALA A 251 3.65 -17.06 -11.82
CA ALA A 251 2.76 -16.05 -11.26
C ALA A 251 2.53 -16.18 -9.74
N THR A 252 2.66 -17.39 -9.20
CA THR A 252 2.46 -17.68 -7.76
C THR A 252 3.77 -17.73 -6.98
N SER A 253 4.92 -17.48 -7.60
CA SER A 253 6.21 -17.46 -6.91
C SER A 253 6.41 -16.17 -6.13
N SER A 254 7.20 -16.23 -5.05
CA SER A 254 7.44 -15.08 -4.17
C SER A 254 8.00 -13.87 -4.90
N ILE A 255 8.87 -14.09 -5.90
CA ILE A 255 9.45 -13.00 -6.69
C ILE A 255 8.36 -12.27 -7.47
N ASN A 256 7.53 -13.04 -8.21
CA ASN A 256 6.47 -12.45 -9.03
C ASN A 256 5.44 -11.70 -8.18
N ILE A 257 5.00 -12.27 -7.05
CA ILE A 257 4.03 -11.65 -6.15
C ILE A 257 4.59 -10.32 -5.60
N VAL A 258 5.78 -10.33 -5.00
CA VAL A 258 6.37 -9.10 -4.41
C VAL A 258 6.65 -8.05 -5.46
N VAL A 259 7.16 -8.44 -6.64
CA VAL A 259 7.48 -7.46 -7.68
C VAL A 259 6.22 -6.84 -8.26
N ASN A 260 5.17 -7.62 -8.49
CA ASN A 260 3.88 -7.08 -8.94
C ASN A 260 3.25 -6.15 -7.90
N ASP A 261 3.26 -6.52 -6.62
CA ASP A 261 2.74 -5.68 -5.55
C ASP A 261 3.54 -4.38 -5.39
N PHE A 262 4.87 -4.46 -5.48
CA PHE A 262 5.75 -3.28 -5.49
C PHE A 262 5.45 -2.34 -6.66
N VAL A 263 5.31 -2.87 -7.88
CA VAL A 263 5.00 -2.06 -9.07
C VAL A 263 3.60 -1.47 -8.97
N TYR A 264 2.62 -2.25 -8.51
CA TYR A 264 1.26 -1.77 -8.25
C TYR A 264 1.23 -0.66 -7.22
N TYR A 265 1.94 -0.83 -6.08
CA TYR A 265 2.06 0.22 -5.07
C TYR A 265 2.69 1.49 -5.64
N PHE A 266 3.79 1.35 -6.40
CA PHE A 266 4.45 2.50 -7.02
C PHE A 266 3.51 3.26 -7.97
N GLU A 267 2.75 2.53 -8.78
CA GLU A 267 1.81 3.10 -9.74
C GLU A 267 0.56 3.70 -9.06
N LYS A 268 -0.11 2.95 -8.19
CA LYS A 268 -1.40 3.35 -7.59
C LYS A 268 -1.22 4.04 -6.24
N GLY A 269 -0.48 3.46 -5.31
CA GLY A 269 -0.29 3.99 -3.96
C GLY A 269 0.55 5.28 -3.98
N TYR A 270 1.71 5.21 -4.61
CA TYR A 270 2.66 6.32 -4.61
C TYR A 270 2.33 7.38 -5.67
N ARG A 271 2.36 7.04 -6.96
CA ARG A 271 2.13 7.99 -8.04
C ARG A 271 0.71 8.55 -8.06
N ALA A 272 -0.31 7.67 -8.11
CA ALA A 272 -1.68 8.11 -8.31
C ALA A 272 -2.28 8.72 -7.03
N ASN A 273 -2.22 8.02 -5.89
CA ASN A 273 -2.91 8.46 -4.67
C ASN A 273 -2.24 9.69 -4.05
N LYS A 274 -0.88 9.71 -3.94
CA LYS A 274 -0.20 10.84 -3.29
C LYS A 274 -0.13 12.09 -4.17
N PHE A 275 -0.10 11.96 -5.51
CA PHE A 275 0.12 13.08 -6.43
C PHE A 275 -0.96 13.23 -7.49
N GLY A 276 -1.26 12.19 -8.28
CA GLY A 276 -2.09 12.29 -9.48
C GLY A 276 -3.55 12.65 -9.20
N ILE A 277 -4.19 11.95 -8.25
CA ILE A 277 -5.58 12.21 -7.87
C ILE A 277 -5.72 13.61 -7.27
N PRO A 278 -4.91 14.01 -6.27
CA PRO A 278 -5.01 15.36 -5.71
C PRO A 278 -4.75 16.47 -6.73
N ALA A 279 -3.79 16.27 -7.63
CA ALA A 279 -3.48 17.25 -8.68
C ALA A 279 -4.51 17.31 -9.81
N GLY A 280 -5.48 16.38 -9.86
CA GLY A 280 -6.54 16.36 -10.87
C GLY A 280 -6.16 15.69 -12.19
N VAL A 281 -5.09 14.87 -12.21
CA VAL A 281 -4.64 14.19 -13.45
C VAL A 281 -5.75 13.33 -14.05
N PHE A 282 -6.53 12.65 -13.23
CA PHE A 282 -7.58 11.72 -13.68
C PHE A 282 -8.98 12.34 -13.74
N SER A 283 -9.21 13.44 -13.01
CA SER A 283 -10.52 14.12 -12.94
C SER A 283 -10.62 15.34 -13.84
N GLY A 284 -9.49 15.88 -14.32
CA GLY A 284 -9.40 17.15 -15.02
C GLY A 284 -9.39 18.38 -14.11
N ASP A 285 -9.91 18.26 -12.89
CA ASP A 285 -9.92 19.31 -11.87
C ASP A 285 -9.15 18.84 -10.62
N PRO A 286 -8.37 19.73 -9.96
CA PRO A 286 -7.70 19.41 -8.72
C PRO A 286 -8.65 18.99 -7.60
N LEU A 287 -8.24 17.97 -6.83
CA LEU A 287 -9.00 17.40 -5.71
C LEU A 287 -8.15 17.49 -4.42
N PRO A 288 -7.94 18.70 -3.86
CA PRO A 288 -7.04 18.91 -2.71
C PRO A 288 -7.51 18.21 -1.41
N ASP A 289 -8.77 17.77 -1.36
CA ASP A 289 -9.32 16.95 -0.27
C ASP A 289 -8.90 15.48 -0.34
N ARG A 290 -8.21 15.07 -1.40
CA ARG A 290 -7.71 13.72 -1.63
C ARG A 290 -6.23 13.53 -1.27
N ILE A 291 -5.62 14.49 -0.59
CA ILE A 291 -4.23 14.35 -0.12
C ILE A 291 -4.16 13.46 1.13
N GLU A 292 -3.05 12.76 1.27
CA GLU A 292 -2.71 12.04 2.48
C GLU A 292 -2.43 13.04 3.63
N ALA A 293 -2.91 12.74 4.85
CA ALA A 293 -2.84 13.64 6.02
C ALA A 293 -3.42 15.04 5.74
N TYR A 294 -4.68 15.07 5.31
CA TYR A 294 -5.39 16.29 4.89
C TYR A 294 -5.57 17.32 5.99
N TYR A 295 -5.90 16.87 7.22
CA TYR A 295 -6.15 17.74 8.37
C TYR A 295 -4.87 18.15 9.08
N GLY A 296 -3.86 17.28 9.09
CA GLY A 296 -2.53 17.57 9.64
C GLY A 296 -1.69 18.56 8.83
N GLU A 297 -2.15 18.97 7.67
CA GLU A 297 -1.67 20.01 6.74
C GLU A 297 -0.19 19.94 6.32
N ASN A 298 0.76 19.78 7.24
CA ASN A 298 2.20 19.87 6.92
C ASN A 298 2.91 18.52 6.77
N TYR A 299 2.15 17.41 6.77
CA TYR A 299 2.73 16.06 6.75
C TYR A 299 2.76 15.42 5.37
N SER A 300 1.90 15.84 4.41
CA SER A 300 1.76 15.20 3.10
C SER A 300 3.08 15.05 2.35
N LYS A 301 3.92 16.12 2.29
CA LYS A 301 5.24 16.04 1.66
C LYS A 301 6.19 15.10 2.39
N LEU A 302 6.20 15.15 3.73
CA LEU A 302 7.11 14.33 4.52
C LEU A 302 6.80 12.85 4.38
N LEU A 303 5.51 12.47 4.39
CA LEU A 303 5.06 11.10 4.12
C LEU A 303 5.45 10.66 2.69
N SER A 304 5.30 11.54 1.72
CA SER A 304 5.66 11.22 0.33
C SER A 304 7.18 11.04 0.13
N LEU A 305 8.01 11.83 0.81
CA LEU A 305 9.47 11.67 0.80
C LEU A 305 9.88 10.38 1.47
N GLU A 306 9.29 10.05 2.63
CA GLU A 306 9.58 8.81 3.34
C GLU A 306 9.21 7.58 2.52
N ALA A 307 8.04 7.61 1.84
CA ALA A 307 7.66 6.57 0.89
C ALA A 307 8.68 6.43 -0.26
N GLY A 308 9.18 7.55 -0.79
CA GLY A 308 10.24 7.54 -1.81
C GLY A 308 11.54 6.91 -1.33
N ILE A 309 11.93 7.17 -0.06
CA ILE A 309 13.09 6.52 0.59
C ILE A 309 12.85 5.01 0.73
N ALA A 310 11.69 4.61 1.22
CA ALA A 310 11.33 3.20 1.38
C ALA A 310 11.37 2.44 0.05
N ILE A 311 10.85 3.02 -1.03
CA ILE A 311 10.89 2.49 -2.39
C ILE A 311 12.35 2.31 -2.86
N GLU A 312 13.17 3.34 -2.69
CA GLU A 312 14.59 3.32 -3.09
C GLU A 312 15.38 2.26 -2.29
N GLN A 313 15.13 2.14 -0.99
CA GLN A 313 15.76 1.14 -0.14
C GLN A 313 15.39 -0.28 -0.58
N PHE A 314 14.12 -0.56 -0.82
CA PHE A 314 13.68 -1.87 -1.29
C PHE A 314 14.29 -2.21 -2.65
N PHE A 315 14.21 -1.31 -3.63
CA PHE A 315 14.77 -1.52 -4.96
C PHE A 315 16.27 -1.85 -4.92
N ASN A 316 17.03 -1.16 -4.06
CA ASN A 316 18.48 -1.33 -3.93
C ASN A 316 18.90 -2.45 -2.95
N GLY A 317 17.98 -3.06 -2.21
CA GLY A 317 18.26 -4.12 -1.24
C GLY A 317 18.88 -3.64 0.06
N LYS A 318 18.64 -2.37 0.43
CA LYS A 318 19.13 -1.79 1.68
C LYS A 318 18.32 -2.31 2.86
N SER A 319 19.02 -2.70 3.94
CA SER A 319 18.37 -3.12 5.18
C SER A 319 17.56 -2.00 5.79
N TYR A 320 16.40 -2.33 6.37
CA TYR A 320 15.54 -1.38 7.08
C TYR A 320 16.22 -0.77 8.29
N ASP A 321 16.89 -1.59 9.12
CA ASP A 321 17.52 -1.14 10.36
C ASP A 321 18.83 -0.39 10.13
N ASP A 322 19.59 -0.76 9.09
CA ASP A 322 20.84 -0.12 8.70
C ASP A 322 20.98 -0.06 7.17
N PRO A 323 20.58 1.04 6.53
CA PRO A 323 20.64 1.19 5.07
C PRO A 323 22.03 1.14 4.45
N THR A 324 23.09 1.08 5.26
CA THR A 324 24.47 0.85 4.76
C THR A 324 24.73 -0.63 4.44
N ILE A 325 23.92 -1.53 4.99
CA ILE A 325 23.93 -2.95 4.69
C ILE A 325 23.06 -3.19 3.45
N ILE A 326 23.69 -3.74 2.40
CA ILE A 326 23.02 -3.98 1.11
C ILE A 326 23.08 -5.47 0.79
N GLY A 327 21.91 -6.07 0.59
CA GLY A 327 21.75 -7.44 0.10
C GLY A 327 21.32 -7.49 -1.37
N LEU A 328 21.08 -8.71 -1.89
CA LEU A 328 20.52 -8.86 -3.23
C LEU A 328 19.07 -8.35 -3.28
N SER A 329 18.73 -7.63 -4.35
CA SER A 329 17.39 -7.12 -4.62
C SER A 329 17.20 -6.88 -6.14
N LEU A 330 16.18 -6.12 -6.52
CA LEU A 330 15.84 -5.82 -7.91
C LEU A 330 17.00 -5.17 -8.67
N LYS A 331 17.73 -4.24 -8.04
CA LYS A 331 18.91 -3.62 -8.65
C LYS A 331 19.95 -4.67 -9.06
N GLN A 332 20.34 -5.55 -8.13
CA GLN A 332 21.37 -6.57 -8.39
C GLN A 332 20.86 -7.63 -9.36
N TYR A 333 19.57 -7.93 -9.36
CA TYR A 333 18.99 -8.86 -10.34
C TYR A 333 19.00 -8.26 -11.76
N LEU A 334 18.62 -6.98 -11.91
CA LEU A 334 18.76 -6.27 -13.19
C LEU A 334 20.21 -6.18 -13.65
N ASP A 335 21.13 -5.86 -12.74
CA ASP A 335 22.58 -5.78 -13.03
C ASP A 335 23.15 -7.11 -13.54
N TYR A 336 22.66 -8.23 -13.00
CA TYR A 336 23.02 -9.57 -13.46
C TYR A 336 22.48 -9.86 -14.87
N VAL A 337 21.21 -9.56 -15.13
CA VAL A 337 20.58 -9.77 -16.44
C VAL A 337 21.19 -8.86 -17.52
N GLU A 338 21.67 -7.67 -17.15
CA GLU A 338 22.30 -6.69 -18.01
C GLU A 338 23.81 -6.62 -17.82
N SER A 339 24.49 -7.78 -17.60
CA SER A 339 25.94 -7.84 -17.33
C SER A 339 26.78 -7.09 -18.36
N ASP A 340 26.41 -7.17 -19.64
CA ASP A 340 27.15 -6.65 -20.79
C ASP A 340 26.59 -5.30 -21.33
N VAL A 341 25.72 -4.61 -20.57
CA VAL A 341 25.09 -3.36 -21.00
C VAL A 341 25.72 -2.16 -20.30
N ASP A 342 26.16 -1.18 -21.09
CA ASP A 342 26.48 0.15 -20.59
C ASP A 342 25.17 0.92 -20.31
N ASN A 343 25.14 1.75 -19.26
CA ASN A 343 23.94 2.51 -18.86
C ASN A 343 22.77 1.59 -18.49
N LYS A 344 22.95 0.78 -17.48
CA LYS A 344 22.00 -0.23 -17.00
C LYS A 344 20.65 0.37 -16.64
N LEU A 345 19.59 -0.41 -16.81
CA LEU A 345 18.23 -0.02 -16.43
C LEU A 345 18.14 0.30 -14.92
N SER A 346 18.86 -0.46 -14.08
CA SER A 346 18.90 -0.25 -12.63
C SER A 346 19.42 1.15 -12.25
N ASP A 347 20.46 1.63 -12.93
CA ASP A 347 21.03 2.97 -12.69
C ASP A 347 20.06 4.06 -13.19
N ARG A 348 19.44 3.87 -14.36
CA ARG A 348 18.42 4.79 -14.90
C ARG A 348 17.19 4.89 -13.97
N ILE A 349 16.76 3.79 -13.35
CA ILE A 349 15.67 3.79 -12.36
C ILE A 349 16.09 4.62 -11.15
N ASN A 350 17.29 4.40 -10.59
CA ASN A 350 17.79 5.18 -9.46
C ASN A 350 17.91 6.67 -9.78
N ASP A 351 18.44 7.04 -10.95
CA ASP A 351 18.52 8.45 -11.37
C ASP A 351 17.13 9.11 -11.48
N GLN A 352 16.14 8.34 -11.97
CA GLN A 352 14.77 8.85 -12.08
C GLN A 352 14.07 8.93 -10.72
N LEU A 353 14.31 7.99 -9.79
CA LEU A 353 13.84 8.06 -8.41
C LEU A 353 14.42 9.30 -7.70
N ASN A 354 15.72 9.57 -7.86
CA ASN A 354 16.36 10.79 -7.34
C ASN A 354 15.71 12.05 -7.94
N THR A 355 15.49 12.07 -9.25
CA THR A 355 14.81 13.19 -9.93
C THR A 355 13.41 13.43 -9.37
N ALA A 356 12.65 12.37 -9.12
CA ALA A 356 11.32 12.46 -8.51
C ALA A 356 11.40 13.00 -7.07
N ASN A 357 12.33 12.49 -6.27
CA ASN A 357 12.54 12.96 -4.88
C ASN A 357 12.96 14.44 -4.81
N ASP A 358 13.80 14.93 -5.74
CA ASP A 358 14.14 16.34 -5.85
C ASP A 358 12.92 17.21 -6.16
N LYS A 359 12.05 16.73 -7.04
CA LYS A 359 10.77 17.41 -7.34
C LYS A 359 9.87 17.47 -6.12
N ILE A 360 9.69 16.37 -5.38
CA ILE A 360 8.89 16.32 -4.15
C ILE A 360 9.47 17.26 -3.09
N SER A 361 10.80 17.26 -2.92
CA SER A 361 11.49 18.13 -1.97
C SER A 361 11.23 19.61 -2.22
N SER A 362 11.04 20.00 -3.48
CA SER A 362 10.75 21.38 -3.87
C SER A 362 9.31 21.83 -3.61
N LEU A 363 8.36 20.90 -3.35
CA LEU A 363 6.98 21.24 -3.05
C LEU A 363 6.80 21.88 -1.68
N ASN A 364 5.68 22.56 -1.47
CA ASN A 364 5.24 22.99 -0.14
C ASN A 364 5.00 21.78 0.77
N ASN A 365 5.25 21.92 2.09
CA ASN A 365 4.95 20.86 3.05
C ASN A 365 3.47 20.48 3.07
N ASN A 366 2.61 21.46 2.86
CA ASN A 366 1.17 21.32 2.76
C ASN A 366 0.77 21.17 1.28
N PHE A 367 0.41 19.97 0.85
CA PHE A 367 0.00 19.74 -0.54
C PHE A 367 -1.32 20.43 -0.91
N LYS A 368 -2.22 20.66 0.05
CA LYS A 368 -3.44 21.44 -0.18
C LYS A 368 -3.10 22.89 -0.57
N SER A 369 -2.14 23.51 0.13
CA SER A 369 -1.62 24.82 -0.23
C SER A 369 -0.86 24.79 -1.55
N GLN A 370 -0.03 23.78 -1.77
CA GLN A 370 0.71 23.61 -3.02
C GLN A 370 -0.23 23.54 -4.24
N ILE A 371 -1.29 22.75 -4.17
CA ILE A 371 -2.27 22.61 -5.25
C ILE A 371 -2.99 23.93 -5.49
N LYS A 372 -3.35 24.64 -4.43
CA LYS A 372 -4.07 25.91 -4.52
C LYS A 372 -3.20 27.04 -5.10
N GLU A 373 -1.93 27.09 -4.74
CA GLU A 373 -1.01 28.16 -5.10
C GLU A 373 -0.32 27.91 -6.45
N ASP A 374 0.15 26.68 -6.67
CA ASP A 374 0.83 26.27 -7.90
C ASP A 374 0.67 24.75 -8.14
N ASN A 375 -0.44 24.36 -8.73
CA ASN A 375 -0.71 22.96 -9.11
C ASN A 375 0.24 22.43 -10.20
N ASN A 376 0.86 23.31 -11.00
CA ASN A 376 1.78 22.88 -12.04
C ASN A 376 3.01 22.16 -11.48
N GLN A 377 3.45 22.53 -10.27
CA GLN A 377 4.52 21.80 -9.59
C GLN A 377 4.10 20.39 -9.19
N MET A 378 2.85 20.19 -8.70
CA MET A 378 2.31 18.86 -8.43
C MET A 378 2.24 18.01 -9.70
N LEU A 379 1.74 18.56 -10.80
CA LEU A 379 1.68 17.89 -12.11
C LEU A 379 3.09 17.54 -12.63
N SER A 380 4.05 18.46 -12.52
CA SER A 380 5.45 18.20 -12.89
C SER A 380 6.12 17.12 -12.03
N THR A 381 5.72 17.01 -10.76
CA THR A 381 6.19 15.95 -9.86
C THR A 381 5.56 14.61 -10.25
N TYR A 382 4.26 14.59 -10.51
CA TYR A 382 3.58 13.40 -11.05
C TYR A 382 4.25 12.90 -12.34
N ASP A 383 4.55 13.78 -13.29
CA ASP A 383 5.22 13.42 -14.55
C ASP A 383 6.62 12.82 -14.34
N ALA A 384 7.35 13.32 -13.33
CA ALA A 384 8.65 12.75 -12.98
C ALA A 384 8.51 11.33 -12.42
N ILE A 385 7.52 11.09 -11.55
CA ILE A 385 7.22 9.75 -11.00
C ILE A 385 6.70 8.81 -12.10
N GLN A 386 5.86 9.30 -13.02
CA GLN A 386 5.32 8.53 -14.14
C GLN A 386 6.42 7.90 -15.02
N LYS A 387 7.54 8.58 -15.21
CA LYS A 387 8.67 8.02 -15.97
C LYS A 387 9.25 6.79 -15.28
N THR A 388 9.31 6.77 -13.95
CA THR A 388 9.73 5.58 -13.21
C THR A 388 8.72 4.44 -13.32
N VAL A 389 7.39 4.74 -13.36
CA VAL A 389 6.36 3.71 -13.60
C VAL A 389 6.65 2.96 -14.90
N VAL A 390 6.94 3.68 -15.98
CA VAL A 390 7.26 3.04 -17.28
C VAL A 390 8.50 2.14 -17.16
N MET A 391 9.57 2.62 -16.50
CA MET A 391 10.79 1.83 -16.31
C MET A 391 10.54 0.57 -15.46
N LEU A 392 9.71 0.66 -14.41
CA LEU A 392 9.40 -0.48 -13.54
C LEU A 392 8.41 -1.45 -14.23
N LYS A 393 7.28 -0.94 -14.72
CA LYS A 393 6.16 -1.75 -15.22
C LYS A 393 6.44 -2.36 -16.60
N VAL A 394 7.13 -1.62 -17.49
CA VAL A 394 7.41 -2.06 -18.86
C VAL A 394 8.83 -2.63 -18.94
N ASP A 395 9.84 -1.79 -18.69
CA ASP A 395 11.22 -2.18 -18.97
C ASP A 395 11.72 -3.26 -17.99
N MET A 396 11.52 -3.08 -16.67
CA MET A 396 12.01 -4.02 -15.65
C MET A 396 11.26 -5.36 -15.70
N LEU A 397 9.93 -5.36 -15.72
CA LEU A 397 9.15 -6.60 -15.76
C LEU A 397 9.49 -7.42 -17.01
N GLN A 398 9.63 -6.76 -18.17
CA GLN A 398 10.05 -7.45 -19.40
C GLN A 398 11.46 -8.04 -19.28
N LYS A 399 12.42 -7.32 -18.72
CA LYS A 399 13.81 -7.80 -18.53
C LYS A 399 13.87 -8.99 -17.58
N LEU A 400 13.10 -8.96 -16.50
CA LEU A 400 13.04 -10.02 -15.50
C LEU A 400 12.09 -11.16 -15.90
N ASN A 401 11.43 -11.07 -17.06
CA ASN A 401 10.43 -12.01 -17.53
C ASN A 401 9.30 -12.26 -16.52
N ILE A 402 8.84 -11.18 -15.87
CA ILE A 402 7.73 -11.19 -14.90
C ILE A 402 6.48 -10.68 -15.61
N SER A 403 5.39 -11.45 -15.55
CA SER A 403 4.10 -11.03 -16.10
C SER A 403 3.36 -10.14 -15.11
N VAL A 404 2.69 -9.10 -15.59
CA VAL A 404 1.76 -8.28 -14.80
C VAL A 404 0.56 -9.14 -14.41
N ASP A 405 0.21 -9.20 -13.14
CA ASP A 405 -0.91 -9.99 -12.60
C ASP A 405 -2.12 -9.16 -12.14
N TYR A 406 -2.02 -7.84 -12.16
CA TYR A 406 -3.10 -6.94 -11.79
C TYR A 406 -3.73 -6.24 -13.01
N ALA A 407 -5.03 -5.93 -12.90
CA ALA A 407 -5.73 -5.18 -13.94
C ALA A 407 -5.27 -3.71 -13.95
N ASP A 408 -4.87 -3.23 -15.12
CA ASP A 408 -4.59 -1.82 -15.32
C ASP A 408 -5.90 -1.02 -15.25
N ALA A 409 -5.98 -0.09 -14.31
CA ALA A 409 -7.17 0.74 -14.12
C ALA A 409 -7.05 2.11 -14.80
N ASP A 410 -5.98 2.34 -15.57
CA ASP A 410 -5.70 3.65 -16.18
C ASP A 410 -6.48 3.89 -17.48
N GLY A 411 -7.20 2.86 -17.98
CA GLY A 411 -8.07 2.99 -19.16
C GLY A 411 -7.32 3.09 -20.49
N ASP A 412 -6.06 2.61 -20.56
CA ASP A 412 -5.25 2.56 -21.77
C ASP A 412 -5.70 1.42 -22.71
#